data_0dc4aef6fe7249a8c31286f33b5164cb
#
_entry.id   0dc4aef6fe7249a8c31286f33b5164cb
#
_cell.length_a   1.000
_cell.length_b   1.000
_cell.length_c   1.000
_cell.angle_alpha   90.00
_cell.angle_beta   90.00
_cell.angle_gamma   90.00
#
_symmetry.space_group_name_H-M   'P 1'
#
loop_
_entity.id
_entity.type
_entity.pdbx_description
1 polymer ?
#
loop_
_entity_poly.entity_id
_entity_poly.type
_entity_poly.pdbx_seq_one_letter_code
_entity_poly.pdbx_strand_id
1 'polypeptide(L)'
;MGLAEILDAYIVHQKEVVTNRSNFELEKDLKRQEVVKGLISMVSILDAVITTIRNSKNKTDAKENIISKYGFTELQAEAIVTLQLYRLTNTDIFALKTEEKELENDIKRLRHILSSETALLKTVIAELSRVKEIIDCPRKTLIQHEITEVEVKTEEFIAKEDVILMITHDGYLKRLSKKAFFGTNEPTKLKDGDVITDLYAVATTDTLIQFTDRGNYIFLPIHKIPESKHKDQGIHISTLIGMEPNEKVIFSFPVTDFKEEKYVLLATKSGLIKRIQLSSLYVTRYSKALKATKLKDDDAVVSADVVKGSNYEVVIATK
;
A
#
# COMPACT_ATOMS: atom_id res chain seq x y z
N MET A 1 -9.37 -13.58 -3.08
CA MET A 1 -9.18 -14.15 -1.73
C MET A 1 -10.00 -13.31 -0.75
N GLY A 2 -11.00 -13.91 -0.12
CA GLY A 2 -11.86 -13.24 0.84
C GLY A 2 -11.19 -13.14 2.22
N LEU A 3 -11.70 -12.25 3.09
CA LEU A 3 -11.16 -12.09 4.46
C LEU A 3 -11.24 -13.41 5.26
N ALA A 4 -12.32 -14.17 5.11
CA ALA A 4 -12.48 -15.47 5.78
C ALA A 4 -11.39 -16.46 5.35
N GLU A 5 -11.08 -16.57 4.07
CA GLU A 5 -10.02 -17.45 3.55
C GLU A 5 -8.63 -17.09 4.11
N ILE A 6 -8.36 -15.79 4.30
CA ILE A 6 -7.10 -15.33 4.90
C ILE A 6 -7.02 -15.74 6.37
N LEU A 7 -8.12 -15.60 7.11
CA LEU A 7 -8.19 -16.01 8.53
C LEU A 7 -8.07 -17.53 8.68
N ASP A 8 -8.73 -18.31 7.82
CA ASP A 8 -8.64 -19.77 7.82
C ASP A 8 -7.20 -20.24 7.53
N ALA A 9 -6.55 -19.67 6.52
CA ALA A 9 -5.15 -19.96 6.20
C ALA A 9 -4.22 -19.62 7.38
N TYR A 10 -4.46 -18.50 8.06
CA TYR A 10 -3.70 -18.11 9.25
C TYR A 10 -3.90 -19.11 10.42
N ILE A 11 -5.13 -19.56 10.66
CA ILE A 11 -5.43 -20.55 11.71
C ILE A 11 -4.71 -21.88 11.42
N VAL A 12 -4.74 -22.34 10.14
CA VAL A 12 -4.03 -23.55 9.72
C VAL A 12 -2.53 -23.40 10.00
N HIS A 13 -1.94 -22.29 9.58
CA HIS A 13 -0.52 -22.01 9.83
C HIS A 13 -0.18 -21.98 11.33
N GLN A 14 -1.02 -21.35 12.17
CA GLN A 14 -0.79 -21.33 13.63
C GLN A 14 -0.85 -22.73 14.24
N LYS A 15 -1.78 -23.58 13.79
CA LYS A 15 -1.83 -25.00 14.22
C LYS A 15 -0.53 -25.72 13.86
N GLU A 16 -0.01 -25.55 12.66
CA GLU A 16 1.26 -26.14 12.23
C GLU A 16 2.44 -25.66 13.09
N VAL A 17 2.53 -24.37 13.35
CA VAL A 17 3.59 -23.77 14.18
C VAL A 17 3.57 -24.34 15.59
N VAL A 18 2.38 -24.37 16.23
CA VAL A 18 2.25 -24.92 17.60
C VAL A 18 2.54 -26.41 17.61
N THR A 19 2.10 -27.16 16.61
CA THR A 19 2.37 -28.61 16.49
C THR A 19 3.87 -28.89 16.34
N ASN A 20 4.53 -28.21 15.43
CA ASN A 20 5.97 -28.39 15.17
C ASN A 20 6.81 -28.01 16.39
N ARG A 21 6.49 -26.90 17.04
CA ARG A 21 7.13 -26.48 18.30
C ARG A 21 6.92 -27.52 19.40
N SER A 22 5.67 -27.97 19.60
CA SER A 22 5.36 -28.95 20.63
C SER A 22 6.04 -30.31 20.40
N ASN A 23 6.18 -30.75 19.15
CA ASN A 23 6.93 -31.94 18.80
C ASN A 23 8.42 -31.79 19.12
N PHE A 24 9.02 -30.66 18.77
CA PHE A 24 10.42 -30.38 19.05
C PHE A 24 10.71 -30.32 20.56
N GLU A 25 9.87 -29.62 21.31
CA GLU A 25 9.97 -29.55 22.79
C GLU A 25 9.79 -30.93 23.41
N LEU A 26 8.82 -31.72 22.95
CA LEU A 26 8.58 -33.08 23.44
C LEU A 26 9.79 -33.99 23.20
N GLU A 27 10.38 -33.96 22.02
CA GLU A 27 11.60 -34.76 21.72
C GLU A 27 12.77 -34.35 22.61
N LYS A 28 12.98 -33.05 22.80
CA LYS A 28 14.00 -32.51 23.69
C LYS A 28 13.79 -32.93 25.13
N ASP A 29 12.56 -32.83 25.64
CA ASP A 29 12.22 -33.16 27.02
C ASP A 29 12.30 -34.66 27.27
N LEU A 30 11.91 -35.49 26.31
CA LEU A 30 12.07 -36.94 26.39
C LEU A 30 13.55 -37.37 26.50
N LYS A 31 14.43 -36.79 25.65
CA LYS A 31 15.88 -37.05 25.72
C LYS A 31 16.45 -36.57 27.06
N ARG A 32 16.02 -35.42 27.56
CA ARG A 32 16.47 -34.90 28.84
C ARG A 32 15.98 -35.77 30.00
N GLN A 33 14.72 -36.21 29.98
CA GLN A 33 14.13 -37.11 30.99
C GLN A 33 14.87 -38.45 31.05
N GLU A 34 15.24 -39.02 29.88
CA GLU A 34 16.02 -40.24 29.81
C GLU A 34 17.37 -40.08 30.53
N VAL A 35 18.08 -38.96 30.27
CA VAL A 35 19.34 -38.67 30.96
C VAL A 35 19.14 -38.48 32.45
N VAL A 36 18.15 -37.70 32.88
CA VAL A 36 17.87 -37.43 34.30
C VAL A 36 17.53 -38.74 35.06
N LYS A 37 16.71 -39.62 34.48
CA LYS A 37 16.38 -40.92 35.02
C LYS A 37 17.63 -41.80 35.17
N GLY A 38 18.52 -41.78 34.18
CA GLY A 38 19.79 -42.49 34.24
C GLY A 38 20.69 -41.99 35.35
N LEU A 39 20.81 -40.69 35.53
CA LEU A 39 21.59 -40.07 36.60
C LEU A 39 21.01 -40.41 38.00
N ILE A 40 19.67 -40.35 38.18
CA ILE A 40 19.03 -40.74 39.44
C ILE A 40 19.27 -42.22 39.74
N SER A 41 19.11 -43.10 38.74
CA SER A 41 19.37 -44.56 38.91
C SER A 41 20.83 -44.85 39.23
N MET A 42 21.77 -44.13 38.59
CA MET A 42 23.18 -44.27 38.85
C MET A 42 23.56 -43.97 40.32
N VAL A 43 22.89 -43.01 40.96
CA VAL A 43 23.18 -42.63 42.34
C VAL A 43 23.09 -43.84 43.29
N SER A 44 22.13 -44.75 43.06
CA SER A 44 21.92 -45.94 43.92
C SER A 44 23.04 -46.99 43.75
N ILE A 45 23.79 -46.95 42.69
CA ILE A 45 24.90 -47.89 42.34
C ILE A 45 26.22 -47.15 42.08
N LEU A 46 26.38 -45.98 42.68
CA LEU A 46 27.46 -45.04 42.40
C LEU A 46 28.86 -45.68 42.53
N ASP A 47 29.14 -46.37 43.66
CA ASP A 47 30.45 -46.97 43.88
C ASP A 47 30.80 -48.04 42.86
N ALA A 48 29.80 -48.83 42.44
CA ALA A 48 30.00 -49.85 41.40
C ALA A 48 30.27 -49.20 40.01
N VAL A 49 29.60 -48.12 39.67
CA VAL A 49 29.84 -47.39 38.44
C VAL A 49 31.20 -46.71 38.43
N ILE A 50 31.60 -46.08 39.55
CA ILE A 50 32.97 -45.48 39.67
C ILE A 50 34.03 -46.54 39.51
N THR A 51 33.90 -47.70 40.14
CA THR A 51 34.84 -48.81 40.01
C THR A 51 34.93 -49.30 38.57
N THR A 52 33.80 -49.39 37.87
CA THR A 52 33.77 -49.79 36.46
C THR A 52 34.47 -48.77 35.58
N ILE A 53 34.23 -47.47 35.77
CA ILE A 53 34.91 -46.40 35.02
C ILE A 53 36.43 -46.42 35.24
N ARG A 54 36.88 -46.60 36.49
CA ARG A 54 38.31 -46.67 36.84
C ARG A 54 39.02 -47.84 36.18
N ASN A 55 38.32 -48.96 36.02
CA ASN A 55 38.88 -50.18 35.42
C ASN A 55 38.79 -50.18 33.88
N SER A 56 38.19 -49.19 33.28
CA SER A 56 38.04 -49.04 31.83
C SER A 56 39.27 -48.37 31.23
N LYS A 57 39.63 -48.77 29.98
CA LYS A 57 40.84 -48.29 29.28
C LYS A 57 40.72 -46.88 28.75
N ASN A 58 39.53 -46.47 28.37
CA ASN A 58 39.26 -45.17 27.78
C ASN A 58 37.75 -44.83 27.96
N LYS A 59 37.35 -43.63 27.53
CA LYS A 59 35.97 -43.14 27.63
C LYS A 59 34.95 -44.04 26.90
N THR A 60 35.29 -44.55 25.73
CA THR A 60 34.43 -45.42 24.92
C THR A 60 34.24 -46.79 25.62
N ASP A 61 35.32 -47.41 26.10
CA ASP A 61 35.31 -48.66 26.85
C ASP A 61 34.48 -48.49 28.18
N ALA A 62 34.63 -47.37 28.88
CA ALA A 62 33.84 -47.08 30.07
C ALA A 62 32.32 -46.99 29.75
N LYS A 63 31.96 -46.35 28.64
CA LYS A 63 30.58 -46.26 28.19
C LYS A 63 30.01 -47.65 27.85
N GLU A 64 30.71 -48.45 27.06
CA GLU A 64 30.29 -49.81 26.72
C GLU A 64 30.15 -50.72 27.94
N ASN A 65 31.08 -50.61 28.90
CA ASN A 65 30.99 -51.35 30.16
C ASN A 65 29.81 -50.95 31.04
N ILE A 66 29.45 -49.66 31.08
CA ILE A 66 28.30 -49.15 31.79
C ILE A 66 27.00 -49.65 31.13
N ILE A 67 26.90 -49.61 29.80
CA ILE A 67 25.75 -50.12 29.06
C ILE A 67 25.57 -51.64 29.31
N SER A 68 26.65 -52.43 29.15
CA SER A 68 26.57 -53.86 29.20
C SER A 68 26.31 -54.38 30.63
N LYS A 69 26.88 -53.75 31.68
CA LYS A 69 26.78 -54.23 33.06
C LYS A 69 25.51 -53.76 33.76
N TYR A 70 25.06 -52.55 33.47
CA TYR A 70 23.95 -51.91 34.24
C TYR A 70 22.72 -51.63 33.41
N GLY A 71 22.74 -51.90 32.08
CA GLY A 71 21.57 -51.74 31.22
C GLY A 71 21.19 -50.28 30.92
N PHE A 72 22.14 -49.36 31.10
CA PHE A 72 21.88 -47.94 30.71
C PHE A 72 21.83 -47.77 29.20
N THR A 73 21.10 -46.79 28.75
CA THR A 73 21.13 -46.42 27.32
C THR A 73 22.40 -45.66 26.95
N GLU A 74 22.65 -45.53 25.66
CA GLU A 74 23.82 -44.83 25.16
C GLU A 74 23.89 -43.37 25.64
N LEU A 75 22.74 -42.66 25.62
CA LEU A 75 22.60 -41.29 26.11
C LEU A 75 22.86 -41.19 27.62
N GLN A 76 22.35 -42.14 28.39
CA GLN A 76 22.56 -42.21 29.83
C GLN A 76 24.04 -42.49 30.16
N ALA A 77 24.64 -43.46 29.48
CA ALA A 77 26.06 -43.81 29.69
C ALA A 77 27.00 -42.66 29.33
N GLU A 78 26.73 -41.94 28.23
CA GLU A 78 27.48 -40.73 27.85
C GLU A 78 27.37 -39.64 28.94
N ALA A 79 26.15 -39.39 29.45
CA ALA A 79 25.94 -38.43 30.53
C ALA A 79 26.66 -38.82 31.82
N ILE A 80 26.66 -40.12 32.18
CA ILE A 80 27.33 -40.67 33.36
C ILE A 80 28.82 -40.49 33.28
N VAL A 81 29.44 -40.89 32.14
CA VAL A 81 30.90 -40.83 31.96
C VAL A 81 31.41 -39.37 31.90
N THR A 82 30.59 -38.44 31.47
CA THR A 82 30.95 -37.01 31.43
C THR A 82 30.59 -36.26 32.69
N LEU A 83 29.90 -36.89 33.65
CA LEU A 83 29.49 -36.27 34.89
C LEU A 83 30.68 -35.93 35.79
N GLN A 84 30.72 -34.69 36.28
CA GLN A 84 31.71 -34.29 37.28
C GLN A 84 31.29 -34.78 38.68
N LEU A 85 32.14 -35.56 39.34
CA LEU A 85 31.81 -36.20 40.63
C LEU A 85 31.36 -35.28 41.75
N TYR A 86 31.79 -34.01 41.74
CA TYR A 86 31.33 -33.03 42.73
C TYR A 86 29.85 -32.64 42.61
N ARG A 87 29.21 -32.93 41.47
CA ARG A 87 27.77 -32.70 41.26
C ARG A 87 26.86 -33.80 41.78
N LEU A 88 27.39 -34.68 42.61
CA LEU A 88 26.61 -35.75 43.21
C LEU A 88 26.34 -35.51 44.70
N THR A 89 26.16 -34.25 45.09
CA THR A 89 25.76 -33.90 46.45
C THR A 89 24.26 -34.21 46.68
N ASN A 90 23.84 -34.34 47.92
CA ASN A 90 22.42 -34.55 48.26
C ASN A 90 21.52 -33.44 47.71
N THR A 91 22.03 -32.23 47.62
CA THR A 91 21.30 -31.06 47.03
C THR A 91 21.09 -31.24 45.52
N ASP A 92 22.10 -31.75 44.80
CA ASP A 92 22.02 -32.01 43.36
C ASP A 92 21.05 -33.16 43.04
N ILE A 93 21.02 -34.20 43.87
CA ILE A 93 20.07 -35.33 43.76
C ILE A 93 18.63 -34.85 43.96
N PHE A 94 18.37 -33.96 44.89
CA PHE A 94 17.05 -33.34 45.07
C PHE A 94 16.65 -32.51 43.85
N ALA A 95 17.57 -31.72 43.31
CA ALA A 95 17.37 -30.94 42.09
C ALA A 95 17.01 -31.82 40.89
N LEU A 96 17.74 -32.95 40.68
CA LEU A 96 17.43 -33.93 39.63
C LEU A 96 16.04 -34.57 39.79
N LYS A 97 15.61 -34.88 40.99
CA LYS A 97 14.24 -35.38 41.24
C LYS A 97 13.17 -34.33 41.01
N THR A 98 13.44 -33.07 41.28
CA THR A 98 12.53 -31.97 41.00
C THR A 98 12.43 -31.77 39.48
N GLU A 99 13.58 -31.75 38.78
CA GLU A 99 13.62 -31.66 37.31
C GLU A 99 12.88 -32.82 36.63
N GLU A 100 13.01 -34.06 37.16
CA GLU A 100 12.27 -35.23 36.64
C GLU A 100 10.75 -35.00 36.69
N LYS A 101 10.23 -34.49 37.83
CA LYS A 101 8.81 -34.19 37.97
C LYS A 101 8.34 -33.08 37.06
N GLU A 102 9.12 -32.03 36.88
CA GLU A 102 8.82 -30.93 35.96
C GLU A 102 8.77 -31.45 34.52
N LEU A 103 9.76 -32.21 34.09
CA LEU A 103 9.81 -32.84 32.75
C LEU A 103 8.60 -33.78 32.53
N GLU A 104 8.19 -34.57 33.56
CA GLU A 104 7.01 -35.42 33.45
C GLU A 104 5.74 -34.61 33.20
N ASN A 105 5.59 -33.50 33.89
CA ASN A 105 4.42 -32.63 33.73
C ASN A 105 4.42 -31.96 32.35
N ASP A 106 5.58 -31.46 31.87
CA ASP A 106 5.72 -30.85 30.55
C ASP A 106 5.48 -31.86 29.43
N ILE A 107 6.03 -33.08 29.55
CA ILE A 107 5.80 -34.17 28.59
C ILE A 107 4.29 -34.53 28.56
N LYS A 108 3.61 -34.63 29.72
CA LYS A 108 2.15 -34.87 29.78
C LYS A 108 1.40 -33.76 29.07
N ARG A 109 1.73 -32.51 29.34
CA ARG A 109 1.14 -31.32 28.72
C ARG A 109 1.32 -31.31 27.20
N LEU A 110 2.54 -31.52 26.73
CA LEU A 110 2.88 -31.53 25.29
C LEU A 110 2.17 -32.68 24.56
N ARG A 111 2.15 -33.89 25.15
CA ARG A 111 1.40 -35.02 24.60
C ARG A 111 -0.11 -34.73 24.53
N HIS A 112 -0.67 -34.05 25.51
CA HIS A 112 -2.08 -33.67 25.50
C HIS A 112 -2.38 -32.69 24.37
N ILE A 113 -1.53 -31.67 24.17
CA ILE A 113 -1.64 -30.71 23.05
C ILE A 113 -1.61 -31.42 21.70
N LEU A 114 -0.68 -32.39 21.53
CA LEU A 114 -0.50 -33.11 20.26
C LEU A 114 -1.57 -34.17 19.99
N SER A 115 -2.20 -34.73 21.04
CA SER A 115 -3.23 -35.77 20.90
C SER A 115 -4.64 -35.27 20.72
N SER A 116 -4.89 -33.97 20.97
CA SER A 116 -6.25 -33.40 20.98
C SER A 116 -6.30 -32.08 20.21
N GLU A 117 -7.08 -32.06 19.13
CA GLU A 117 -7.30 -30.83 18.35
C GLU A 117 -7.89 -29.70 19.21
N THR A 118 -8.76 -30.05 20.15
CA THR A 118 -9.34 -29.06 21.08
C THR A 118 -8.30 -28.46 22.01
N ALA A 119 -7.31 -29.25 22.46
CA ALA A 119 -6.21 -28.76 23.29
C ALA A 119 -5.26 -27.88 22.48
N LEU A 120 -4.97 -28.27 21.24
CA LEU A 120 -4.18 -27.49 20.30
C LEU A 120 -4.82 -26.12 20.05
N LEU A 121 -6.12 -26.08 19.74
CA LEU A 121 -6.86 -24.84 19.53
C LEU A 121 -6.89 -23.95 20.77
N LYS A 122 -7.07 -24.53 21.96
CA LYS A 122 -7.00 -23.79 23.23
C LYS A 122 -5.63 -23.13 23.42
N THR A 123 -4.57 -23.82 23.04
CA THR A 123 -3.20 -23.26 23.09
C THR A 123 -3.06 -22.07 22.15
N VAL A 124 -3.52 -22.22 20.88
CA VAL A 124 -3.51 -21.12 19.91
C VAL A 124 -4.30 -19.92 20.41
N ILE A 125 -5.51 -20.16 20.96
CA ILE A 125 -6.36 -19.09 21.52
C ILE A 125 -5.67 -18.38 22.69
N ALA A 126 -5.04 -19.14 23.59
CA ALA A 126 -4.32 -18.56 24.72
C ALA A 126 -3.15 -17.67 24.29
N GLU A 127 -2.39 -18.11 23.28
CA GLU A 127 -1.29 -17.33 22.72
C GLU A 127 -1.78 -16.05 22.03
N LEU A 128 -2.83 -16.15 21.22
CA LEU A 128 -3.43 -14.97 20.57
C LEU A 128 -4.02 -13.99 21.59
N SER A 129 -4.64 -14.50 22.65
CA SER A 129 -5.17 -13.65 23.73
C SER A 129 -4.05 -12.88 24.44
N ARG A 130 -2.92 -13.53 24.70
CA ARG A 130 -1.73 -12.88 25.26
C ARG A 130 -1.17 -11.80 24.34
N VAL A 131 -1.10 -12.08 23.05
CA VAL A 131 -0.66 -11.08 22.05
C VAL A 131 -1.61 -9.89 22.03
N LYS A 132 -2.93 -10.13 22.11
CA LYS A 132 -3.94 -9.07 22.17
C LYS A 132 -3.77 -8.16 23.39
N GLU A 133 -3.42 -8.71 24.57
CA GLU A 133 -3.15 -7.93 25.78
C GLU A 133 -1.89 -7.04 25.64
N ILE A 134 -0.88 -7.53 24.92
CA ILE A 134 0.38 -6.77 24.67
C ILE A 134 0.16 -5.68 23.63
N ILE A 135 -0.66 -5.97 22.59
CA ILE A 135 -0.96 -5.04 21.50
C ILE A 135 -2.32 -4.41 21.76
N ASP A 136 -2.40 -3.53 22.74
CA ASP A 136 -3.61 -2.72 22.98
C ASP A 136 -3.67 -1.57 21.95
N CYS A 137 -4.15 -1.90 20.75
CA CYS A 137 -4.32 -0.93 19.68
C CYS A 137 -5.81 -0.68 19.45
N PRO A 138 -6.33 0.53 19.75
CA PRO A 138 -7.72 0.84 19.49
C PRO A 138 -8.03 0.76 17.99
N ARG A 139 -9.22 0.32 17.67
CA ARG A 139 -9.68 0.21 16.28
C ARG A 139 -9.68 1.58 15.61
N LYS A 140 -8.90 1.74 14.54
CA LYS A 140 -8.84 2.98 13.74
C LYS A 140 -9.93 3.04 12.67
N THR A 141 -10.47 1.89 12.26
CA THR A 141 -11.50 1.81 11.23
C THR A 141 -12.87 2.17 11.83
N LEU A 142 -13.52 3.18 11.27
CA LEU A 142 -14.91 3.53 11.58
C LEU A 142 -15.84 2.55 10.88
N ILE A 143 -16.80 1.98 11.63
CA ILE A 143 -17.90 1.19 11.05
C ILE A 143 -19.03 2.18 10.76
N GLN A 144 -19.32 2.38 9.47
CA GLN A 144 -20.48 3.15 9.03
C GLN A 144 -21.61 2.19 8.70
N HIS A 145 -22.80 2.43 9.26
CA HIS A 145 -24.00 1.62 9.03
C HIS A 145 -24.69 1.98 7.70
N GLU A 146 -24.38 3.15 7.14
CA GLU A 146 -24.86 3.58 5.84
C GLU A 146 -23.74 3.48 4.82
N ILE A 147 -24.04 2.87 3.66
CA ILE A 147 -23.16 2.87 2.51
C ILE A 147 -23.24 4.27 1.90
N THR A 148 -22.45 5.21 2.37
CA THR A 148 -22.12 6.38 1.56
C THR A 148 -21.33 5.86 0.37
N GLU A 149 -21.89 6.03 -0.84
CA GLU A 149 -21.13 5.79 -2.05
C GLU A 149 -19.79 6.54 -1.92
N VAL A 150 -18.72 5.78 -1.87
CA VAL A 150 -17.38 6.38 -1.90
C VAL A 150 -17.22 6.90 -3.32
N GLU A 151 -17.60 8.14 -3.56
CA GLU A 151 -17.13 8.84 -4.75
C GLU A 151 -15.61 8.95 -4.62
N VAL A 152 -14.93 7.97 -5.22
CA VAL A 152 -13.48 8.05 -5.39
C VAL A 152 -13.24 9.20 -6.36
N LYS A 153 -12.94 10.38 -5.83
CA LYS A 153 -12.49 11.50 -6.64
C LYS A 153 -11.15 11.10 -7.22
N THR A 154 -11.17 10.62 -8.44
CA THR A 154 -9.97 10.28 -9.23
C THR A 154 -8.96 11.44 -9.29
N GLU A 155 -9.41 12.65 -9.02
CA GLU A 155 -8.59 13.87 -8.94
C GLU A 155 -7.58 13.83 -7.77
N GLU A 156 -7.86 13.13 -6.67
CA GLU A 156 -6.96 13.03 -5.50
C GLU A 156 -5.71 12.18 -5.77
N PHE A 157 -5.70 11.38 -6.84
CA PHE A 157 -4.58 10.52 -7.24
C PHE A 157 -3.71 11.10 -8.35
N ILE A 158 -4.02 12.33 -8.83
CA ILE A 158 -3.25 12.96 -9.89
C ILE A 158 -2.03 13.63 -9.29
N ALA A 159 -0.84 13.16 -9.70
CA ALA A 159 0.40 13.82 -9.31
C ALA A 159 0.40 15.27 -9.82
N LYS A 160 0.60 16.24 -8.91
CA LYS A 160 0.72 17.64 -9.26
C LYS A 160 2.11 17.90 -9.85
N GLU A 161 2.16 18.13 -11.13
CA GLU A 161 3.37 18.45 -11.87
C GLU A 161 3.21 19.78 -12.60
N ASP A 162 4.27 20.57 -12.63
CA ASP A 162 4.30 21.80 -13.40
C ASP A 162 4.62 21.51 -14.87
N VAL A 163 3.75 21.95 -15.75
CA VAL A 163 3.84 21.71 -17.20
C VAL A 163 3.66 23.01 -17.99
N ILE A 164 4.07 22.98 -19.23
CA ILE A 164 3.80 24.03 -20.20
C ILE A 164 2.70 23.54 -21.14
N LEU A 165 1.60 24.28 -21.16
CA LEU A 165 0.51 24.06 -22.10
C LEU A 165 0.62 25.06 -23.25
N MET A 166 0.67 24.54 -24.45
CA MET A 166 0.74 25.30 -25.69
C MET A 166 -0.56 25.06 -26.45
N ILE A 167 -1.15 26.13 -26.96
CA ILE A 167 -2.40 26.11 -27.73
C ILE A 167 -2.12 26.79 -29.08
N THR A 168 -2.64 26.19 -30.12
CA THR A 168 -2.49 26.74 -31.48
C THR A 168 -3.81 27.26 -32.03
N HIS A 169 -3.72 28.10 -33.06
CA HIS A 169 -4.88 28.69 -33.72
C HIS A 169 -5.83 27.61 -34.32
N ASP A 170 -5.27 26.55 -34.86
CA ASP A 170 -6.05 25.46 -35.45
C ASP A 170 -6.61 24.49 -34.38
N GLY A 171 -6.44 24.77 -33.08
CA GLY A 171 -7.02 23.99 -31.96
C GLY A 171 -6.16 22.78 -31.54
N TYR A 172 -4.87 22.77 -31.85
CA TYR A 172 -3.96 21.77 -31.32
C TYR A 172 -3.47 22.14 -29.92
N LEU A 173 -3.39 21.14 -29.06
CA LEU A 173 -2.93 21.24 -27.68
C LEU A 173 -1.65 20.42 -27.50
N LYS A 174 -0.67 21.00 -26.82
CA LYS A 174 0.56 20.29 -26.42
C LYS A 174 0.82 20.52 -24.95
N ARG A 175 0.98 19.44 -24.22
CA ARG A 175 1.43 19.46 -22.82
C ARG A 175 2.86 18.98 -22.77
N LEU A 176 3.79 19.82 -22.32
CA LEU A 176 5.21 19.56 -22.23
C LEU A 176 5.66 19.70 -20.78
N SER A 177 6.55 18.82 -20.31
CA SER A 177 7.22 19.08 -19.04
C SER A 177 8.10 20.34 -19.14
N LYS A 178 8.24 21.12 -18.05
CA LYS A 178 9.11 22.29 -18.03
C LYS A 178 10.53 21.96 -18.53
N LYS A 179 11.04 20.77 -18.13
CA LYS A 179 12.35 20.30 -18.57
C LYS A 179 12.43 20.09 -20.09
N ALA A 180 11.40 19.50 -20.69
CA ALA A 180 11.36 19.27 -22.13
C ALA A 180 11.21 20.57 -22.92
N PHE A 181 10.49 21.55 -22.38
CA PHE A 181 10.28 22.86 -23.04
C PHE A 181 11.54 23.74 -23.00
N PHE A 182 12.18 23.87 -21.82
CA PHE A 182 13.36 24.71 -21.66
C PHE A 182 14.68 24.01 -22.01
N GLY A 183 14.66 22.70 -22.22
CA GLY A 183 15.87 21.90 -22.52
C GLY A 183 16.32 21.94 -23.98
N THR A 184 15.60 22.63 -24.86
CA THR A 184 15.94 22.73 -26.28
C THR A 184 15.71 24.15 -26.82
N ASN A 185 16.57 24.59 -27.68
CA ASN A 185 16.41 25.86 -28.41
C ASN A 185 15.76 25.65 -29.79
N GLU A 186 15.40 24.41 -30.15
CA GLU A 186 14.75 24.14 -31.43
C GLU A 186 13.30 24.65 -31.39
N PRO A 187 12.76 25.18 -32.51
CA PRO A 187 11.35 25.53 -32.60
C PRO A 187 10.47 24.28 -32.46
N THR A 188 9.38 24.41 -31.72
CA THR A 188 8.45 23.28 -31.57
C THR A 188 7.75 22.99 -32.89
N LYS A 189 7.54 21.71 -33.19
CA LYS A 189 6.85 21.34 -34.44
C LYS A 189 5.35 21.67 -34.28
N LEU A 190 4.83 22.37 -35.29
CA LEU A 190 3.43 22.71 -35.47
C LEU A 190 2.90 22.06 -36.74
N LYS A 191 1.60 22.09 -36.95
CA LYS A 191 0.98 21.82 -38.26
C LYS A 191 1.37 22.91 -39.23
N ASP A 192 1.55 22.56 -40.51
CA ASP A 192 1.94 23.53 -41.55
C ASP A 192 0.91 24.67 -41.63
N GLY A 193 1.41 25.91 -41.48
CA GLY A 193 0.58 27.13 -41.50
C GLY A 193 -0.10 27.48 -40.19
N ASP A 194 0.02 26.63 -39.12
CA ASP A 194 -0.55 26.91 -37.81
C ASP A 194 0.40 27.80 -36.98
N VAL A 195 -0.17 28.53 -36.02
CA VAL A 195 0.58 29.42 -35.13
C VAL A 195 0.17 29.19 -33.66
N ILE A 196 1.11 29.43 -32.76
CA ILE A 196 0.82 29.38 -31.31
C ILE A 196 0.02 30.63 -30.95
N THR A 197 -1.16 30.43 -30.36
CA THR A 197 -1.98 31.53 -29.85
C THR A 197 -1.72 31.77 -28.36
N ASP A 198 -1.53 30.69 -27.58
CA ASP A 198 -1.37 30.80 -26.14
C ASP A 198 -0.29 29.84 -25.60
N LEU A 199 0.39 30.30 -24.55
CA LEU A 199 1.40 29.54 -23.83
C LEU A 199 1.20 29.78 -22.33
N TYR A 200 0.87 28.72 -21.61
CA TYR A 200 0.59 28.78 -20.17
C TYR A 200 1.53 27.86 -19.37
N ALA A 201 2.06 28.40 -18.28
CA ALA A 201 2.69 27.58 -17.23
C ALA A 201 1.62 27.17 -16.23
N VAL A 202 1.30 25.88 -16.16
CA VAL A 202 0.16 25.34 -15.41
C VAL A 202 0.53 24.07 -14.66
N ALA A 203 -0.32 23.66 -13.73
CA ALA A 203 -0.18 22.35 -13.09
C ALA A 203 -1.07 21.30 -13.78
N THR A 204 -0.70 20.03 -13.67
CA THR A 204 -1.53 18.90 -14.16
C THR A 204 -2.90 18.86 -13.51
N THR A 205 -3.03 19.42 -12.30
CA THR A 205 -4.29 19.54 -11.54
C THR A 205 -5.17 20.70 -11.98
N ASP A 206 -4.68 21.62 -12.81
CA ASP A 206 -5.45 22.75 -13.33
C ASP A 206 -6.41 22.29 -14.43
N THR A 207 -7.35 23.16 -14.78
CA THR A 207 -8.34 22.92 -15.83
C THR A 207 -8.21 23.97 -16.91
N LEU A 208 -8.16 23.56 -18.18
CA LEU A 208 -8.29 24.45 -19.31
C LEU A 208 -9.77 24.71 -19.62
N ILE A 209 -10.16 25.98 -19.67
CA ILE A 209 -11.47 26.42 -20.16
C ILE A 209 -11.26 27.08 -21.52
N GLN A 210 -12.03 26.63 -22.52
CA GLN A 210 -12.01 27.20 -23.86
C GLN A 210 -13.41 27.57 -24.27
N PHE A 211 -13.58 28.70 -24.95
CA PHE A 211 -14.85 29.14 -25.52
C PHE A 211 -14.83 29.03 -27.05
N THR A 212 -15.97 28.71 -27.62
CA THR A 212 -16.15 28.53 -29.05
C THR A 212 -17.01 29.61 -29.69
N ASP A 213 -16.85 29.79 -30.98
CA ASP A 213 -17.68 30.69 -31.80
C ASP A 213 -19.17 30.36 -31.76
N ARG A 214 -19.52 29.09 -31.45
CA ARG A 214 -20.93 28.63 -31.31
C ARG A 214 -21.56 28.90 -29.94
N GLY A 215 -20.86 29.62 -29.06
CA GLY A 215 -21.33 29.94 -27.73
C GLY A 215 -21.29 28.74 -26.76
N ASN A 216 -20.47 27.76 -27.05
CA ASN A 216 -20.20 26.67 -26.16
C ASN A 216 -18.89 26.93 -25.38
N TYR A 217 -18.67 26.16 -24.31
CA TYR A 217 -17.37 26.08 -23.65
C TYR A 217 -16.96 24.64 -23.45
N ILE A 218 -15.66 24.45 -23.38
CA ILE A 218 -14.99 23.19 -23.18
C ILE A 218 -14.35 23.23 -21.81
N PHE A 219 -14.60 22.20 -21.01
CA PHE A 219 -13.98 21.98 -19.71
C PHE A 219 -13.00 20.80 -19.89
N LEU A 220 -11.69 21.05 -19.84
CA LEU A 220 -10.68 20.03 -20.08
C LEU A 220 -9.61 20.04 -18.96
N PRO A 221 -9.63 19.07 -18.02
CA PRO A 221 -8.55 18.95 -17.05
C PRO A 221 -7.20 18.72 -17.75
N ILE A 222 -6.15 19.44 -17.32
CA ILE A 222 -4.83 19.43 -17.95
C ILE A 222 -4.21 18.02 -17.99
N HIS A 223 -4.44 17.21 -16.96
CA HIS A 223 -3.92 15.83 -16.90
C HIS A 223 -4.51 14.91 -18.01
N LYS A 224 -5.65 15.27 -18.60
CA LYS A 224 -6.26 14.50 -19.71
C LYS A 224 -5.60 14.79 -21.05
N ILE A 225 -4.83 15.88 -21.16
CA ILE A 225 -4.05 16.17 -22.36
C ILE A 225 -2.81 15.27 -22.31
N PRO A 226 -2.59 14.40 -23.31
CA PRO A 226 -1.39 13.54 -23.36
C PRO A 226 -0.10 14.36 -23.33
N GLU A 227 0.91 13.86 -22.62
CA GLU A 227 2.23 14.47 -22.68
C GLU A 227 2.81 14.37 -24.10
N SER A 228 3.30 15.45 -24.62
CA SER A 228 3.85 15.55 -25.95
C SER A 228 5.36 15.80 -25.90
N LYS A 229 6.09 15.26 -26.86
CA LYS A 229 7.50 15.62 -27.05
C LYS A 229 7.59 16.92 -27.86
N HIS A 230 8.73 17.58 -27.78
CA HIS A 230 8.96 18.85 -28.50
C HIS A 230 8.74 18.74 -30.03
N LYS A 231 9.06 17.58 -30.60
CA LYS A 231 8.95 17.28 -32.05
C LYS A 231 7.55 16.76 -32.46
N ASP A 232 6.62 16.58 -31.52
CA ASP A 232 5.26 16.13 -31.84
C ASP A 232 4.40 17.32 -32.25
N GLN A 233 3.38 17.09 -33.07
CA GLN A 233 2.43 18.13 -33.50
C GLN A 233 1.43 18.49 -32.43
N GLY A 234 1.25 17.64 -31.41
CA GLY A 234 0.21 17.76 -30.39
C GLY A 234 -1.08 17.03 -30.78
N ILE A 235 -2.14 17.24 -29.98
CA ILE A 235 -3.43 16.61 -30.18
C ILE A 235 -4.48 17.67 -30.44
N HIS A 236 -5.34 17.46 -31.44
CA HIS A 236 -6.44 18.39 -31.72
C HIS A 236 -7.55 18.24 -30.67
N ILE A 237 -8.12 19.37 -30.21
CA ILE A 237 -9.12 19.39 -29.14
C ILE A 237 -10.33 18.52 -29.43
N SER A 238 -10.81 18.44 -30.67
CA SER A 238 -11.94 17.58 -31.06
C SER A 238 -11.70 16.08 -30.86
N THR A 239 -10.43 15.66 -30.71
CA THR A 239 -10.10 14.27 -30.38
C THR A 239 -10.34 13.96 -28.90
N LEU A 240 -10.22 14.98 -28.04
CA LEU A 240 -10.40 14.85 -26.59
C LEU A 240 -11.82 15.11 -26.14
N ILE A 241 -12.49 16.06 -26.77
CA ILE A 241 -13.84 16.54 -26.40
C ILE A 241 -14.71 16.58 -27.66
N GLY A 242 -15.93 16.06 -27.56
CA GLY A 242 -16.92 16.13 -28.64
C GLY A 242 -17.33 17.57 -28.90
N MET A 243 -17.10 18.04 -30.14
CA MET A 243 -17.45 19.37 -30.64
C MET A 243 -18.41 19.27 -31.84
N GLU A 244 -19.13 20.34 -32.14
CA GLU A 244 -19.95 20.43 -33.36
C GLU A 244 -19.05 20.53 -34.62
N PRO A 245 -19.53 20.09 -35.78
CA PRO A 245 -18.77 20.26 -37.03
C PRO A 245 -18.49 21.76 -37.30
N ASN A 246 -17.25 22.07 -37.68
CA ASN A 246 -16.75 23.43 -37.97
C ASN A 246 -16.84 24.42 -36.77
N GLU A 247 -16.97 23.93 -35.57
CA GLU A 247 -16.91 24.76 -34.36
C GLU A 247 -15.43 25.12 -34.07
N LYS A 248 -15.14 26.39 -33.80
CA LYS A 248 -13.81 26.91 -33.58
C LYS A 248 -13.64 27.44 -32.17
N VAL A 249 -12.49 27.15 -31.57
CA VAL A 249 -12.07 27.77 -30.31
C VAL A 249 -11.66 29.21 -30.56
N ILE A 250 -12.17 30.14 -29.80
CA ILE A 250 -11.89 31.57 -29.92
C ILE A 250 -11.10 32.14 -28.75
N PHE A 251 -11.19 31.49 -27.59
CA PHE A 251 -10.54 31.96 -26.38
C PHE A 251 -10.24 30.81 -25.45
N SER A 252 -9.10 30.87 -24.79
CA SER A 252 -8.61 29.81 -23.88
C SER A 252 -7.98 30.42 -22.64
N PHE A 253 -8.19 29.84 -21.48
CA PHE A 253 -7.48 30.21 -20.25
C PHE A 253 -7.45 29.06 -19.25
N PRO A 254 -6.39 28.93 -18.44
CA PRO A 254 -6.30 27.94 -17.38
C PRO A 254 -7.00 28.44 -16.11
N VAL A 255 -7.56 27.49 -15.36
CA VAL A 255 -8.22 27.73 -14.06
C VAL A 255 -7.62 26.79 -13.04
N THR A 256 -7.08 27.35 -11.96
CA THR A 256 -6.57 26.59 -10.81
C THR A 256 -7.65 26.44 -9.74
N ASP A 257 -8.43 27.51 -9.48
CA ASP A 257 -9.50 27.49 -8.49
C ASP A 257 -10.77 28.17 -9.05
N PHE A 258 -11.85 27.40 -9.18
CA PHE A 258 -13.15 27.89 -9.62
C PHE A 258 -13.88 28.74 -8.57
N LYS A 259 -13.40 28.78 -7.33
CA LYS A 259 -13.98 29.61 -6.26
C LYS A 259 -13.50 31.07 -6.30
N GLU A 260 -12.50 31.38 -7.13
CA GLU A 260 -12.04 32.76 -7.30
C GLU A 260 -13.18 33.66 -7.83
N GLU A 261 -13.25 34.87 -7.31
CA GLU A 261 -14.21 35.87 -7.79
C GLU A 261 -13.75 36.45 -9.14
N LYS A 262 -13.94 35.64 -10.18
CA LYS A 262 -13.67 35.99 -11.57
C LYS A 262 -14.92 35.82 -12.43
N TYR A 263 -14.97 36.58 -13.48
CA TYR A 263 -16.06 36.50 -14.46
C TYR A 263 -15.48 36.43 -15.87
N VAL A 264 -16.16 35.67 -16.74
CA VAL A 264 -15.87 35.63 -18.16
C VAL A 264 -16.88 36.53 -18.89
N LEU A 265 -16.37 37.41 -19.71
CA LEU A 265 -17.16 38.24 -20.61
C LEU A 265 -17.12 37.63 -22.01
N LEU A 266 -18.27 37.40 -22.60
CA LEU A 266 -18.41 36.95 -23.98
C LEU A 266 -19.06 38.09 -24.78
N ALA A 267 -18.46 38.44 -25.92
CA ALA A 267 -19.00 39.38 -26.86
C ALA A 267 -19.40 38.68 -28.17
N THR A 268 -20.57 38.99 -28.69
CA THR A 268 -21.04 38.39 -29.94
C THR A 268 -20.93 39.35 -31.10
N LYS A 269 -20.97 38.80 -32.31
CA LYS A 269 -20.93 39.57 -33.58
C LYS A 269 -22.08 40.58 -33.66
N SER A 270 -23.23 40.27 -33.07
CA SER A 270 -24.39 41.15 -32.98
C SER A 270 -24.26 42.24 -31.92
N GLY A 271 -23.14 42.36 -31.20
CA GLY A 271 -22.88 43.35 -30.17
C GLY A 271 -23.50 43.03 -28.81
N LEU A 272 -23.93 41.78 -28.58
CA LEU A 272 -24.43 41.34 -27.28
C LEU A 272 -23.26 40.94 -26.39
N ILE A 273 -23.36 41.31 -25.10
CA ILE A 273 -22.38 40.94 -24.09
C ILE A 273 -23.02 40.07 -23.02
N LYS A 274 -22.34 39.00 -22.63
CA LYS A 274 -22.75 38.15 -21.51
C LYS A 274 -21.61 38.03 -20.50
N ARG A 275 -21.96 38.23 -19.21
CA ARG A 275 -21.06 37.97 -18.09
C ARG A 275 -21.43 36.63 -17.46
N ILE A 276 -20.41 35.75 -17.27
CA ILE A 276 -20.56 34.43 -16.69
C ILE A 276 -19.65 34.36 -15.48
N GLN A 277 -20.15 33.94 -14.33
CA GLN A 277 -19.30 33.72 -13.15
C GLN A 277 -18.46 32.48 -13.33
N LEU A 278 -17.16 32.50 -12.98
CA LEU A 278 -16.24 31.42 -13.15
C LEU A 278 -16.70 30.12 -12.46
N SER A 279 -17.23 30.22 -11.25
CA SER A 279 -17.74 29.08 -10.50
C SER A 279 -18.89 28.32 -11.18
N SER A 280 -19.66 28.98 -12.05
CA SER A 280 -20.77 28.37 -12.81
C SER A 280 -20.26 27.50 -13.99
N LEU A 281 -19.01 27.63 -14.37
CA LEU A 281 -18.37 26.81 -15.42
C LEU A 281 -17.84 25.48 -14.91
N TYR A 282 -17.79 25.27 -13.60
CA TYR A 282 -17.37 23.99 -13.03
C TYR A 282 -18.37 22.89 -13.31
N VAL A 283 -17.89 21.76 -13.82
CA VAL A 283 -18.71 20.59 -14.14
C VAL A 283 -17.94 19.30 -13.83
N THR A 284 -18.70 18.26 -13.52
CA THR A 284 -18.15 16.91 -13.26
C THR A 284 -18.19 16.00 -14.50
N ARG A 285 -18.98 16.36 -15.51
CA ARG A 285 -19.10 15.62 -16.78
C ARG A 285 -18.74 16.54 -17.94
N TYR A 286 -17.67 16.21 -18.66
CA TYR A 286 -17.04 17.05 -19.67
C TYR A 286 -16.64 16.29 -20.95
N SER A 287 -17.38 15.27 -21.33
CA SER A 287 -17.11 14.50 -22.57
C SER A 287 -17.43 15.25 -23.87
N LYS A 288 -18.17 16.35 -23.78
CA LYS A 288 -18.55 17.20 -24.92
C LYS A 288 -18.57 18.67 -24.55
N ALA A 289 -18.51 19.55 -25.55
CA ALA A 289 -18.68 20.98 -25.36
C ALA A 289 -20.06 21.29 -24.74
N LEU A 290 -20.07 22.22 -23.80
CA LEU A 290 -21.26 22.62 -23.00
C LEU A 290 -21.72 24.01 -23.39
N LYS A 291 -23.03 24.29 -23.28
CA LYS A 291 -23.59 25.56 -23.67
C LYS A 291 -23.27 26.67 -22.65
N ALA A 292 -22.49 27.66 -23.08
CA ALA A 292 -22.20 28.87 -22.30
C ALA A 292 -23.26 29.97 -22.55
N THR A 293 -23.66 30.14 -23.80
CA THR A 293 -24.70 31.09 -24.20
C THR A 293 -25.54 30.57 -25.37
N LYS A 294 -26.81 30.92 -25.41
CA LYS A 294 -27.64 30.69 -26.60
C LYS A 294 -27.45 31.87 -27.55
N LEU A 295 -27.04 31.59 -28.74
CA LEU A 295 -26.91 32.57 -29.81
C LEU A 295 -28.23 32.65 -30.60
N LYS A 296 -28.49 33.80 -31.22
CA LYS A 296 -29.54 33.93 -32.24
C LYS A 296 -29.03 33.37 -33.56
N ASP A 297 -29.92 33.15 -34.52
CA ASP A 297 -29.56 32.69 -35.84
C ASP A 297 -28.56 33.68 -36.48
N ASP A 298 -27.51 33.16 -37.10
CA ASP A 298 -26.38 33.89 -37.73
C ASP A 298 -25.49 34.72 -36.80
N ASP A 299 -25.65 34.62 -35.46
CA ASP A 299 -24.75 35.24 -34.50
C ASP A 299 -23.60 34.28 -34.09
N ALA A 300 -22.45 34.83 -33.72
CA ALA A 300 -21.31 34.08 -33.26
C ALA A 300 -20.62 34.83 -32.11
N VAL A 301 -20.00 34.08 -31.20
CA VAL A 301 -19.09 34.68 -30.21
C VAL A 301 -17.80 35.05 -30.94
N VAL A 302 -17.39 36.31 -30.84
CA VAL A 302 -16.20 36.82 -31.53
C VAL A 302 -15.03 37.13 -30.60
N SER A 303 -15.33 37.35 -29.31
CA SER A 303 -14.30 37.65 -28.31
C SER A 303 -14.76 37.17 -26.92
N ALA A 304 -13.78 36.81 -26.10
CA ALA A 304 -13.98 36.57 -24.69
C ALA A 304 -12.80 37.12 -23.88
N ASP A 305 -13.04 37.47 -22.63
CA ASP A 305 -12.01 37.91 -21.70
C ASP A 305 -12.34 37.54 -20.26
N VAL A 306 -11.35 37.48 -19.40
CA VAL A 306 -11.50 37.14 -17.97
C VAL A 306 -11.24 38.37 -17.11
N VAL A 307 -12.22 38.76 -16.30
CA VAL A 307 -12.14 39.92 -15.42
C VAL A 307 -12.25 39.54 -13.95
N LYS A 308 -11.60 40.30 -13.07
CA LYS A 308 -11.63 40.12 -11.61
C LYS A 308 -12.54 41.19 -10.99
N GLY A 309 -13.43 40.75 -10.07
CA GLY A 309 -14.28 41.66 -9.33
C GLY A 309 -15.41 42.29 -10.17
N SER A 310 -16.00 43.39 -9.68
CA SER A 310 -17.15 44.07 -10.28
C SER A 310 -16.85 45.44 -10.84
N ASN A 311 -15.65 46.00 -10.61
CA ASN A 311 -15.25 47.36 -11.03
C ASN A 311 -14.36 47.30 -12.27
N TYR A 312 -14.98 47.20 -13.45
CA TYR A 312 -14.30 47.30 -14.74
C TYR A 312 -15.22 47.95 -15.77
N GLU A 313 -14.61 48.60 -16.73
CA GLU A 313 -15.29 49.14 -17.90
C GLU A 313 -14.95 48.30 -19.12
N VAL A 314 -15.92 48.07 -19.97
CA VAL A 314 -15.74 47.33 -21.24
C VAL A 314 -15.83 48.32 -22.38
N VAL A 315 -14.77 48.45 -23.16
CA VAL A 315 -14.75 49.25 -24.37
C VAL A 315 -14.92 48.35 -25.58
N ILE A 316 -15.93 48.61 -26.37
CA ILE A 316 -16.20 47.87 -27.59
C ILE A 316 -16.03 48.85 -28.78
N ALA A 317 -15.10 48.46 -29.71
CA ALA A 317 -14.98 49.14 -30.97
C ALA A 317 -15.68 48.34 -32.07
N THR A 318 -16.62 48.95 -32.76
CA THR A 318 -17.31 48.37 -33.92
C THR A 318 -16.74 49.01 -35.18
N LYS A 319 -16.69 48.24 -36.30
CA LYS A 319 -16.39 48.78 -37.61
C LYS A 319 -17.59 49.51 -38.17
#